data_227bf6816d434928550d0f1f61d7d6b3
#
_entry.id   227bf6816d434928550d0f1f61d7d6b3
#
_cell.length_a   1.000
_cell.length_b   1.000
_cell.length_c   1.000
_cell.angle_alpha   90.00
_cell.angle_beta   90.00
_cell.angle_gamma   90.00
#
_symmetry.space_group_name_H-M   'P 1'
#
loop_
_entity.id
_entity.type
_entity.pdbx_description
1 polymer ?
#
loop_
_entity_poly.entity_id
_entity_poly.type
_entity_poly.pdbx_seq_one_letter_code
_entity_poly.pdbx_strand_id
1 'polypeptide(L)'
;MKRILFLMMLVCLGMAVEAQTIRNSNNSTLATVSSDGTIRNSSNSVIARISSNGDIRDANNHLIGRIDGSTLRNANNSTLGYINNDGMVRNSNNSLLGKIDRNGAVRDSNNHTIGYAQGVPIRYAAVYFFFNLLPR
;
A
#
# COMPACT_ATOMS: atom_id res chain seq x y z
N MET A 1 -2.22 23.64 -37.80
CA MET A 1 -3.08 22.65 -37.15
C MET A 1 -2.40 21.34 -36.82
N LYS A 2 -1.66 20.76 -37.78
CA LYS A 2 -0.93 19.50 -37.53
C LYS A 2 0.16 19.63 -36.46
N ARG A 3 0.75 20.82 -36.28
CA ARG A 3 1.80 21.07 -35.27
C ARG A 3 1.28 21.09 -33.85
N ILE A 4 0.02 21.51 -33.63
CA ILE A 4 -0.60 21.58 -32.31
C ILE A 4 -0.96 20.18 -31.82
N LEU A 5 -1.40 19.29 -32.71
CA LEU A 5 -1.70 17.90 -32.38
C LEU A 5 -0.43 17.14 -31.95
N PHE A 6 0.70 17.41 -32.60
CA PHE A 6 1.98 16.79 -32.29
C PHE A 6 2.50 17.22 -30.90
N LEU A 7 2.31 18.50 -30.56
CA LEU A 7 2.70 19.05 -29.26
C LEU A 7 1.88 18.44 -28.13
N MET A 8 0.58 18.21 -28.34
CA MET A 8 -0.30 17.60 -27.37
C MET A 8 0.06 16.14 -27.10
N MET A 9 0.50 15.42 -28.14
CA MET A 9 0.94 14.02 -28.01
C MET A 9 2.26 13.90 -27.24
N LEU A 10 3.13 14.90 -27.35
CA LEU A 10 4.40 14.92 -26.62
C LEU A 10 4.19 15.17 -25.12
N VAL A 11 3.19 15.98 -24.76
CA VAL A 11 2.85 16.26 -23.36
C VAL A 11 2.29 15.02 -22.68
N CYS A 12 1.51 14.19 -23.38
CA CYS A 12 1.00 12.92 -22.86
C CYS A 12 2.09 11.87 -22.62
N LEU A 13 3.17 11.90 -23.41
CA LEU A 13 4.30 10.98 -23.26
C LEU A 13 5.23 11.34 -22.10
N GLY A 14 5.14 12.57 -21.59
CA GLY A 14 5.95 13.03 -20.45
C GLY A 14 5.36 12.70 -19.09
N MET A 15 4.16 12.12 -19.03
CA MET A 15 3.53 11.72 -17.76
C MET A 15 3.95 10.29 -17.39
N ALA A 16 5.17 10.13 -16.92
CA ALA A 16 5.60 8.87 -16.32
C ALA A 16 4.86 8.64 -15.02
N VAL A 17 4.25 7.47 -14.85
CA VAL A 17 3.65 7.06 -13.57
C VAL A 17 4.79 6.62 -12.67
N GLU A 18 5.11 7.44 -11.67
CA GLU A 18 6.14 7.11 -10.69
C GLU A 18 5.60 6.12 -9.66
N ALA A 19 6.46 5.22 -9.20
CA ALA A 19 6.14 4.32 -8.10
C ALA A 19 5.87 5.13 -6.84
N GLN A 20 4.84 4.74 -6.09
CA GLN A 20 4.45 5.41 -4.85
C GLN A 20 5.34 4.92 -3.72
N THR A 21 5.66 5.81 -2.79
CA THR A 21 6.68 5.57 -1.77
C THR A 21 6.06 5.48 -0.40
N ILE A 22 6.46 4.47 0.36
CA ILE A 22 6.17 4.32 1.79
C ILE A 22 7.39 4.80 2.57
N ARG A 23 7.18 5.70 3.52
CA ARG A 23 8.24 6.33 4.31
C ARG A 23 7.99 6.18 5.79
N ASN A 24 9.06 6.18 6.58
CA ASN A 24 8.94 6.22 8.04
C ASN A 24 8.66 7.66 8.52
N SER A 25 8.54 7.84 9.84
CA SER A 25 8.25 9.15 10.43
C SER A 25 9.37 10.16 10.20
N ASN A 26 10.60 9.71 9.95
CA ASN A 26 11.74 10.56 9.61
C ASN A 26 11.83 10.84 8.10
N ASN A 27 10.83 10.42 7.36
CA ASN A 27 10.74 10.61 5.90
C ASN A 27 11.76 9.79 5.10
N SER A 28 12.33 8.75 5.68
CA SER A 28 13.19 7.81 4.96
C SER A 28 12.34 6.77 4.22
N THR A 29 12.77 6.42 3.01
CA THR A 29 12.05 5.45 2.19
C THR A 29 12.16 4.05 2.80
N LEU A 30 11.01 3.42 3.06
CA LEU A 30 10.92 2.04 3.52
C LEU A 30 10.64 1.09 2.37
N ALA A 31 9.77 1.50 1.45
CA ALA A 31 9.31 0.66 0.37
C ALA A 31 8.75 1.51 -0.76
N THR A 32 8.59 0.90 -1.94
CA THR A 32 7.88 1.47 -3.07
C THR A 32 6.78 0.53 -3.51
N VAL A 33 5.69 1.10 -4.02
CA VAL A 33 4.54 0.34 -4.52
C VAL A 33 4.32 0.73 -5.97
N SER A 34 4.43 -0.25 -6.87
CA SER A 34 4.18 -0.04 -8.29
C SER A 34 2.69 -0.09 -8.60
N SER A 35 2.30 0.44 -9.75
CA SER A 35 0.89 0.47 -10.18
C SER A 35 0.29 -0.92 -10.34
N ASP A 36 1.10 -1.94 -10.58
CA ASP A 36 0.66 -3.34 -10.70
C ASP A 36 0.53 -4.06 -9.34
N GLY A 37 0.76 -3.36 -8.22
CA GLY A 37 0.66 -3.93 -6.89
C GLY A 37 1.94 -4.56 -6.36
N THR A 38 3.05 -4.43 -7.07
CA THR A 38 4.34 -4.95 -6.61
C THR A 38 4.93 -4.03 -5.54
N ILE A 39 5.30 -4.61 -4.41
CA ILE A 39 5.92 -3.89 -3.28
C ILE A 39 7.39 -4.28 -3.23
N ARG A 40 8.27 -3.26 -3.21
CA ARG A 40 9.72 -3.44 -3.14
C ARG A 40 10.25 -2.74 -1.90
N ASN A 41 11.30 -3.30 -1.32
CA ASN A 41 11.97 -2.67 -0.17
C ASN A 41 12.88 -1.52 -0.64
N SER A 42 13.57 -0.89 0.31
CA SER A 42 14.47 0.23 0.02
C SER A 42 15.67 -0.17 -0.86
N SER A 43 16.01 -1.45 -0.91
CA SER A 43 17.04 -2.01 -1.78
C SER A 43 16.50 -2.42 -3.16
N ASN A 44 15.25 -2.09 -3.44
CA ASN A 44 14.57 -2.40 -4.71
C ASN A 44 14.28 -3.88 -4.94
N SER A 45 14.34 -4.70 -3.89
CA SER A 45 13.97 -6.12 -3.97
C SER A 45 12.47 -6.28 -3.78
N VAL A 46 11.86 -7.16 -4.56
CA VAL A 46 10.43 -7.48 -4.41
C VAL A 46 10.22 -8.20 -3.09
N ILE A 47 9.31 -7.69 -2.26
CA ILE A 47 8.94 -8.34 -1.00
C ILE A 47 7.54 -8.96 -1.08
N ALA A 48 6.66 -8.40 -1.90
CA ALA A 48 5.29 -8.92 -2.03
C ALA A 48 4.61 -8.34 -3.27
N ARG A 49 3.48 -8.93 -3.61
CA ARG A 49 2.56 -8.42 -4.64
C ARG A 49 1.14 -8.52 -4.12
N ILE A 50 0.37 -7.45 -4.33
CA ILE A 50 -1.06 -7.42 -4.01
C ILE A 50 -1.79 -7.32 -5.35
N SER A 51 -2.53 -8.37 -5.70
CA SER A 51 -3.28 -8.43 -6.95
C SER A 51 -4.57 -7.61 -6.86
N SER A 52 -5.14 -7.27 -8.00
CA SER A 52 -6.40 -6.52 -8.07
C SER A 52 -7.57 -7.27 -7.41
N ASN A 53 -7.51 -8.61 -7.35
CA ASN A 53 -8.52 -9.44 -6.68
C ASN A 53 -8.32 -9.55 -5.16
N GLY A 54 -7.28 -8.90 -4.62
CA GLY A 54 -6.99 -8.88 -3.18
C GLY A 54 -5.99 -9.91 -2.70
N ASP A 55 -5.52 -10.82 -3.55
CA ASP A 55 -4.52 -11.81 -3.15
C ASP A 55 -3.19 -11.13 -2.84
N ILE A 56 -2.58 -11.53 -1.73
CA ILE A 56 -1.26 -11.07 -1.30
C ILE A 56 -0.30 -12.24 -1.39
N ARG A 57 0.75 -12.07 -2.19
CA ARG A 57 1.75 -13.11 -2.41
C ARG A 57 3.14 -12.59 -2.08
N ASP A 58 4.02 -13.46 -1.61
CA ASP A 58 5.41 -13.11 -1.36
C ASP A 58 6.21 -13.06 -2.68
N ALA A 59 7.51 -12.81 -2.58
CA ALA A 59 8.39 -12.71 -3.75
C ALA A 59 8.49 -14.04 -4.53
N ASN A 60 8.24 -15.17 -3.87
CA ASN A 60 8.24 -16.49 -4.48
C ASN A 60 6.86 -16.90 -4.99
N ASN A 61 5.91 -15.97 -5.00
CA ASN A 61 4.55 -16.17 -5.49
C ASN A 61 3.69 -17.08 -4.59
N HIS A 62 4.09 -17.30 -3.33
CA HIS A 62 3.26 -18.01 -2.37
C HIS A 62 2.18 -17.09 -1.83
N LEU A 63 0.96 -17.60 -1.73
CA LEU A 63 -0.14 -16.86 -1.12
C LEU A 63 0.11 -16.72 0.39
N ILE A 64 0.20 -15.48 0.87
CA ILE A 64 0.42 -15.19 2.29
C ILE A 64 -0.79 -14.53 2.94
N GLY A 65 -1.73 -14.02 2.16
CA GLY A 65 -2.93 -13.42 2.68
C GLY A 65 -3.87 -12.96 1.59
N ARG A 66 -4.98 -12.38 2.01
CA ARG A 66 -6.01 -11.87 1.09
C ARG A 66 -6.76 -10.72 1.72
N ILE A 67 -7.00 -9.69 0.92
CA ILE A 67 -7.92 -8.61 1.25
C ILE A 67 -9.26 -8.92 0.60
N ASP A 68 -10.28 -9.16 1.42
CA ASP A 68 -11.63 -9.47 0.98
C ASP A 68 -12.56 -8.35 1.45
N GLY A 69 -12.86 -7.41 0.55
CA GLY A 69 -13.57 -6.20 0.93
C GLY A 69 -12.76 -5.39 1.95
N SER A 70 -13.27 -5.23 3.16
CA SER A 70 -12.57 -4.56 4.26
C SER A 70 -11.87 -5.52 5.22
N THR A 71 -11.93 -6.84 4.96
CA THR A 71 -11.36 -7.87 5.84
C THR A 71 -10.01 -8.32 5.30
N LEU A 72 -8.99 -8.32 6.16
CA LEU A 72 -7.70 -8.89 5.85
C LEU A 72 -7.61 -10.28 6.48
N ARG A 73 -7.24 -11.27 5.66
CA ARG A 73 -7.11 -12.67 6.09
C ARG A 73 -5.70 -13.18 5.80
N ASN A 74 -5.25 -14.15 6.59
CA ASN A 74 -4.00 -14.85 6.29
C ASN A 74 -4.22 -15.96 5.26
N ALA A 75 -3.16 -16.70 4.94
CA ALA A 75 -3.22 -17.78 3.95
C ALA A 75 -4.17 -18.92 4.37
N ASN A 76 -4.39 -19.10 5.68
CA ASN A 76 -5.31 -20.10 6.23
C ASN A 76 -6.76 -19.56 6.33
N ASN A 77 -7.01 -18.41 5.77
CA ASN A 77 -8.32 -17.76 5.76
C ASN A 77 -8.81 -17.27 7.15
N SER A 78 -7.90 -17.15 8.11
CA SER A 78 -8.21 -16.55 9.40
C SER A 78 -8.19 -15.03 9.29
N THR A 79 -9.14 -14.36 9.95
CA THR A 79 -9.22 -12.91 9.96
C THR A 79 -8.08 -12.32 10.78
N LEU A 80 -7.29 -11.46 10.15
CA LEU A 80 -6.24 -10.70 10.83
C LEU A 80 -6.74 -9.34 11.31
N GLY A 81 -7.65 -8.73 10.58
CA GLY A 81 -8.19 -7.43 10.94
C GLY A 81 -9.03 -6.82 9.84
N TYR A 82 -9.29 -5.54 10.01
CA TYR A 82 -10.20 -4.79 9.14
C TYR A 82 -9.56 -3.49 8.68
N ILE A 83 -9.72 -3.20 7.42
CA ILE A 83 -9.21 -1.97 6.79
C ILE A 83 -10.39 -1.29 6.12
N ASN A 84 -10.85 -0.17 6.72
CA ASN A 84 -12.02 0.54 6.21
C ASN A 84 -11.61 1.56 5.15
N ASN A 85 -12.54 1.93 4.28
CA ASN A 85 -12.30 2.92 3.23
C ASN A 85 -12.02 4.32 3.78
N ASP A 86 -12.41 4.59 5.02
CA ASP A 86 -12.11 5.87 5.69
C ASP A 86 -10.70 5.91 6.27
N GLY A 87 -9.92 4.84 6.11
CA GLY A 87 -8.55 4.76 6.58
C GLY A 87 -8.39 4.15 7.98
N MET A 88 -9.48 3.84 8.67
CA MET A 88 -9.41 3.22 10.00
C MET A 88 -8.98 1.77 9.87
N VAL A 89 -8.02 1.35 10.69
CA VAL A 89 -7.46 0.00 10.68
C VAL A 89 -7.65 -0.62 12.06
N ARG A 90 -8.24 -1.82 12.10
CA ARG A 90 -8.58 -2.52 13.34
C ARG A 90 -8.03 -3.94 13.31
N ASN A 91 -7.75 -4.50 14.48
CA ASN A 91 -7.36 -5.90 14.58
C ASN A 91 -8.58 -6.82 14.53
N SER A 92 -8.37 -8.13 14.64
CA SER A 92 -9.44 -9.13 14.56
C SER A 92 -10.45 -9.01 15.71
N ASN A 93 -10.07 -8.41 16.83
CA ASN A 93 -10.96 -8.11 17.96
C ASN A 93 -11.67 -6.77 17.83
N ASN A 94 -11.53 -6.12 16.67
CA ASN A 94 -12.12 -4.82 16.38
C ASN A 94 -11.53 -3.66 17.19
N SER A 95 -10.35 -3.83 17.77
CA SER A 95 -9.61 -2.77 18.43
C SER A 95 -8.86 -1.92 17.40
N LEU A 96 -8.85 -0.61 17.60
CA LEU A 96 -8.18 0.31 16.69
C LEU A 96 -6.67 0.12 16.74
N LEU A 97 -6.06 -0.16 15.59
CA LEU A 97 -4.60 -0.19 15.44
C LEU A 97 -4.06 1.16 15.01
N GLY A 98 -4.81 1.89 14.22
CA GLY A 98 -4.42 3.19 13.74
C GLY A 98 -5.24 3.63 12.56
N LYS A 99 -4.75 4.64 11.84
CA LYS A 99 -5.45 5.14 10.67
C LYS A 99 -4.48 5.70 9.63
N ILE A 100 -4.98 5.79 8.41
CA ILE A 100 -4.26 6.39 7.29
C ILE A 100 -5.09 7.59 6.83
N ASP A 101 -4.52 8.79 6.96
CA ASP A 101 -5.18 10.02 6.56
C ASP A 101 -5.19 10.16 5.04
N ARG A 102 -6.09 10.97 4.51
CA ARG A 102 -6.19 11.23 3.07
C ARG A 102 -4.93 11.84 2.49
N ASN A 103 -4.18 12.60 3.30
CA ASN A 103 -2.91 13.18 2.88
C ASN A 103 -1.75 12.19 2.94
N GLY A 104 -2.02 10.93 3.31
CA GLY A 104 -1.02 9.87 3.36
C GLY A 104 -0.32 9.70 4.69
N ALA A 105 -0.59 10.52 5.69
CA ALA A 105 -0.01 10.34 7.01
C ALA A 105 -0.58 9.07 7.66
N VAL A 106 0.30 8.23 8.20
CA VAL A 106 -0.08 6.98 8.88
C VAL A 106 0.12 7.21 10.37
N ARG A 107 -0.93 6.96 11.15
CA ARG A 107 -0.93 7.22 12.59
C ARG A 107 -1.28 5.96 13.36
N ASP A 108 -0.69 5.79 14.53
CA ASP A 108 -1.01 4.70 15.43
C ASP A 108 -2.31 5.01 16.21
N SER A 109 -2.70 4.10 17.13
CA SER A 109 -3.92 4.25 17.92
C SER A 109 -3.87 5.43 18.89
N ASN A 110 -2.66 5.93 19.20
CA ASN A 110 -2.45 7.10 20.04
C ASN A 110 -2.32 8.40 19.23
N ASN A 111 -2.58 8.31 17.93
CA ASN A 111 -2.52 9.43 16.99
C ASN A 111 -1.11 9.95 16.72
N HIS A 112 -0.08 9.17 17.03
CA HIS A 112 1.29 9.50 16.65
C HIS A 112 1.53 9.14 15.19
N THR A 113 2.22 10.02 14.45
CA THR A 113 2.60 9.72 13.07
C THR A 113 3.72 8.68 13.08
N ILE A 114 3.48 7.54 12.42
CA ILE A 114 4.44 6.44 12.30
C ILE A 114 5.02 6.33 10.90
N GLY A 115 4.47 7.06 9.94
CA GLY A 115 5.00 7.07 8.58
C GLY A 115 4.11 7.81 7.62
N TYR A 116 4.45 7.67 6.34
CA TYR A 116 3.75 8.34 5.24
C TYR A 116 3.60 7.39 4.07
N ALA A 117 2.43 7.41 3.45
CA ALA A 117 2.11 6.58 2.29
C ALA A 117 1.29 7.38 1.27
N GLN A 118 1.72 8.60 0.96
CA GLN A 118 1.02 9.50 0.08
C GLN A 118 0.87 8.89 -1.31
N GLY A 119 -0.36 8.85 -1.82
CA GLY A 119 -0.66 8.26 -3.11
C GLY A 119 -0.72 6.74 -3.14
N VAL A 120 -0.30 6.07 -2.08
CA VAL A 120 -0.41 4.61 -1.95
C VAL A 120 -1.85 4.25 -1.58
N PRO A 121 -2.47 3.25 -2.23
CA PRO A 121 -3.80 2.81 -1.83
C PRO A 121 -3.84 2.47 -0.34
N ILE A 122 -4.90 2.87 0.34
CA ILE A 122 -5.06 2.70 1.80
C ILE A 122 -4.84 1.26 2.21
N ARG A 123 -5.38 0.31 1.45
CA ARG A 123 -5.26 -1.12 1.76
C ARG A 123 -3.82 -1.60 1.77
N TYR A 124 -3.01 -1.13 0.83
CA TYR A 124 -1.60 -1.53 0.73
C TYR A 124 -0.79 -0.93 1.88
N ALA A 125 -1.02 0.34 2.18
CA ALA A 125 -0.37 1.01 3.30
C ALA A 125 -0.73 0.35 4.63
N ALA A 126 -2.01 -0.01 4.81
CA ALA A 126 -2.48 -0.65 6.04
C ALA A 126 -1.83 -2.02 6.24
N VAL A 127 -1.74 -2.83 5.19
CA VAL A 127 -1.08 -4.14 5.26
C VAL A 127 0.40 -3.96 5.63
N TYR A 128 1.04 -2.95 5.08
CA TYR A 128 2.46 -2.70 5.35
C TYR A 128 2.71 -2.26 6.79
N PHE A 129 1.94 -1.30 7.29
CA PHE A 129 2.24 -0.66 8.57
C PHE A 129 1.67 -1.40 9.79
N PHE A 130 0.50 -2.01 9.67
CA PHE A 130 -0.25 -2.47 10.84
C PHE A 130 -0.30 -3.98 10.99
N PHE A 131 0.11 -4.72 9.99
CA PHE A 131 0.05 -6.18 10.04
C PHE A 131 1.42 -6.78 9.74
N ASN A 132 1.80 -7.77 10.52
CA ASN A 132 3.08 -8.46 10.37
C ASN A 132 2.95 -9.59 9.33
N LEU A 133 2.45 -9.24 8.15
CA LEU A 133 2.17 -10.21 7.09
C LEU A 133 3.25 -10.21 6.00
N LEU A 134 3.74 -9.02 5.64
CA LEU A 134 4.71 -8.89 4.56
C LEU A 134 6.13 -9.20 5.05
N PRO A 135 6.93 -9.93 4.24
CA PRO A 135 8.37 -10.05 4.51
C PRO A 135 9.04 -8.68 4.48
N ARG A 136 9.97 -8.43 5.36
CA ARG A 136 10.69 -7.17 5.43
C ARG A 136 12.19 -7.36 5.40
#